data_c2bdad7501cf0deb543157d81db42675
#
_entry.id   c2bdad7501cf0deb543157d81db42675
#
_cell.length_a   1.000
_cell.length_b   1.000
_cell.length_c   1.000
_cell.angle_alpha   90.00
_cell.angle_beta   90.00
_cell.angle_gamma   90.00
#
_symmetry.space_group_name_H-M   'P 1'
#
loop_
_entity.id
_entity.type
_entity.pdbx_description
1 polymer ?
#
loop_
_entity_poly.entity_id
_entity_poly.type
_entity_poly.pdbx_seq_one_letter_code
_entity_poly.pdbx_strand_id
1 'polypeptide(L)'
;MADKAEKKKQKKQGTISQIIQIFKYTQAEDKALPWLCGGVFVAPIIVFVVLGVIFKWHVFSWILFMILAVMLGVLFATMMLTKRADKVGYAKIEGRPGAAVSVLGNISKAGFNFPQEPVWIDPKTKDAIWRGTGYNGIYLLGEGDYNRVKRAMDRQEQRIKGVTAGSEIPVYRMYVGTGANQTRLKDCLLYTSDAADDRISV
;
A
#
# COMPACT_ATOMS: atom_id res chain seq x y z
N MET A 1 -3.19 11.83 30.29
CA MET A 1 -2.70 13.16 29.85
C MET A 1 -1.56 13.08 28.82
N ALA A 2 -0.77 12.02 28.79
CA ALA A 2 0.32 11.82 27.80
C ALA A 2 -0.19 11.67 26.36
N ASP A 3 -1.28 10.96 26.14
CA ASP A 3 -1.87 10.66 24.82
C ASP A 3 -2.38 11.93 24.05
N LYS A 4 -2.82 12.97 24.79
CA LYS A 4 -3.19 14.26 24.19
C LYS A 4 -2.00 15.11 23.75
N ALA A 5 -0.82 14.88 24.34
CA ALA A 5 0.41 15.61 23.99
C ALA A 5 1.05 15.03 22.73
N GLU A 6 1.00 13.71 22.52
CA GLU A 6 1.49 13.06 21.30
C GLU A 6 0.61 13.39 20.09
N LYS A 7 -0.72 13.34 20.21
CA LYS A 7 -1.64 13.77 19.15
C LYS A 7 -1.49 15.26 18.77
N LYS A 8 -1.10 16.12 19.73
CA LYS A 8 -0.86 17.54 19.46
C LYS A 8 0.47 17.81 18.76
N LYS A 9 1.49 16.94 18.93
CA LYS A 9 2.76 17.01 18.19
C LYS A 9 2.60 16.53 16.73
N GLN A 10 1.78 15.52 16.47
CA GLN A 10 1.49 15.07 15.10
C GLN A 10 0.69 16.10 14.27
N LYS A 11 -0.15 16.91 14.90
CA LYS A 11 -1.00 17.89 14.21
C LYS A 11 -0.28 19.17 13.75
N LYS A 12 1.01 19.36 14.10
CA LYS A 12 1.81 20.56 13.76
C LYS A 12 2.98 20.30 12.81
N GLN A 13 3.13 19.07 12.30
CA GLN A 13 4.14 18.85 11.27
C GLN A 13 3.55 19.27 9.91
N GLY A 14 4.05 20.38 9.38
CA GLY A 14 3.65 20.84 8.04
C GLY A 14 3.93 19.76 6.99
N THR A 15 3.14 19.72 5.92
CA THR A 15 3.26 18.76 4.82
C THR A 15 4.70 18.61 4.31
N ILE A 16 5.46 19.70 4.26
CA ILE A 16 6.88 19.72 3.87
C ILE A 16 7.74 18.90 4.83
N SER A 17 7.52 19.04 6.14
CA SER A 17 8.25 18.28 7.15
C SER A 17 7.99 16.77 7.05
N GLN A 18 6.76 16.37 6.73
CA GLN A 18 6.39 14.97 6.48
C GLN A 18 7.09 14.42 5.23
N ILE A 19 7.12 15.19 4.14
CA ILE A 19 7.82 14.80 2.91
C ILE A 19 9.32 14.62 3.17
N ILE A 20 9.96 15.52 3.93
CA ILE A 20 11.37 15.42 4.29
C ILE A 20 11.64 14.18 5.15
N GLN A 21 10.76 13.85 6.09
CA GLN A 21 10.91 12.65 6.92
C GLN A 21 10.79 11.37 6.07
N ILE A 22 9.81 11.31 5.18
CA ILE A 22 9.63 10.20 4.25
C ILE A 22 10.86 10.06 3.34
N PHE A 23 11.37 11.18 2.84
CA PHE A 23 12.57 11.19 2.00
C PHE A 23 13.79 10.63 2.76
N LYS A 24 14.07 11.12 3.96
CA LYS A 24 15.18 10.62 4.80
C LYS A 24 15.04 9.13 5.14
N TYR A 25 13.81 8.71 5.47
CA TYR A 25 13.52 7.32 5.77
C TYR A 25 13.78 6.40 4.57
N THR A 26 13.33 6.80 3.39
CA THR A 26 13.48 6.03 2.16
C THR A 26 14.91 6.05 1.64
N GLN A 27 15.62 7.20 1.79
CA GLN A 27 17.03 7.35 1.40
C GLN A 27 17.96 6.42 2.19
N ALA A 28 17.63 6.12 3.46
CA ALA A 28 18.43 5.21 4.29
C ALA A 28 18.48 3.78 3.71
N GLU A 29 17.45 3.38 2.99
CA GLU A 29 17.31 2.07 2.39
C GLU A 29 17.68 2.05 0.90
N ASP A 30 17.36 3.13 0.18
CA ASP A 30 17.59 3.25 -1.28
C ASP A 30 18.52 4.45 -1.57
N LYS A 31 19.82 4.17 -1.70
CA LYS A 31 20.85 5.17 -1.99
C LYS A 31 20.69 5.84 -3.37
N ALA A 32 19.95 5.23 -4.29
CA ALA A 32 19.67 5.77 -5.62
C ALA A 32 18.55 6.81 -5.62
N LEU A 33 17.77 6.90 -4.53
CA LEU A 33 16.60 7.78 -4.42
C LEU A 33 16.92 9.25 -4.75
N PRO A 34 17.95 9.90 -4.16
CA PRO A 34 18.20 11.32 -4.41
C PRO A 34 18.56 11.62 -5.88
N TRP A 35 19.30 10.74 -6.53
CA TRP A 35 19.65 10.88 -7.95
C TRP A 35 18.43 10.72 -8.86
N LEU A 36 17.55 9.77 -8.55
CA LEU A 36 16.31 9.56 -9.30
C LEU A 36 15.33 10.70 -9.11
N CYS A 37 15.11 11.16 -7.88
CA CYS A 37 14.23 12.30 -7.61
C CYS A 37 14.78 13.59 -8.26
N GLY A 38 16.09 13.80 -8.20
CA GLY A 38 16.75 14.93 -8.86
C GLY A 38 16.59 14.87 -10.38
N GLY A 39 16.83 13.71 -10.99
CA GLY A 39 16.65 13.50 -12.44
C GLY A 39 15.23 13.74 -12.92
N VAL A 40 14.25 13.18 -12.18
CA VAL A 40 12.82 13.34 -12.48
C VAL A 40 12.35 14.80 -12.30
N PHE A 41 12.91 15.53 -11.32
CA PHE A 41 12.61 16.94 -11.12
C PHE A 41 13.17 17.82 -12.27
N VAL A 42 14.39 17.54 -12.72
CA VAL A 42 15.07 18.31 -13.75
C VAL A 42 14.55 18.00 -15.15
N ALA A 43 14.06 16.80 -15.41
CA ALA A 43 13.59 16.37 -16.73
C ALA A 43 12.53 17.32 -17.36
N PRO A 44 11.45 17.72 -16.71
CA PRO A 44 10.49 18.64 -17.30
C PRO A 44 11.09 20.03 -17.57
N ILE A 45 12.01 20.49 -16.72
CA ILE A 45 12.71 21.78 -16.92
C ILE A 45 13.50 21.74 -18.23
N ILE A 46 14.29 20.68 -18.45
CA ILE A 46 15.06 20.52 -19.70
C ILE A 46 14.11 20.48 -20.90
N VAL A 47 13.02 19.74 -20.84
CA VAL A 47 12.05 19.64 -21.93
C VAL A 47 11.48 21.02 -22.29
N PHE A 48 11.05 21.80 -21.29
CA PHE A 48 10.48 23.13 -21.56
C PHE A 48 11.53 24.12 -22.06
N VAL A 49 12.78 24.04 -21.59
CA VAL A 49 13.88 24.87 -22.11
C VAL A 49 14.14 24.54 -23.57
N VAL A 50 14.25 23.29 -23.95
CA VAL A 50 14.46 22.85 -25.35
C VAL A 50 13.31 23.32 -26.24
N LEU A 51 12.06 23.13 -25.81
CA LEU A 51 10.88 23.59 -26.56
C LEU A 51 10.89 25.11 -26.72
N GLY A 52 11.21 25.87 -25.68
CA GLY A 52 11.28 27.33 -25.71
C GLY A 52 12.29 27.87 -26.71
N VAL A 53 13.46 27.21 -26.82
CA VAL A 53 14.50 27.55 -27.81
C VAL A 53 14.02 27.24 -29.24
N ILE A 54 13.44 26.08 -29.47
CA ILE A 54 12.95 25.64 -30.79
C ILE A 54 11.82 26.56 -31.29
N PHE A 55 10.85 26.86 -30.44
CA PHE A 55 9.67 27.66 -30.80
C PHE A 55 9.90 29.17 -30.67
N LYS A 56 11.08 29.62 -30.28
CA LYS A 56 11.46 31.07 -30.09
C LYS A 56 10.38 31.81 -29.29
N TRP A 57 10.03 31.30 -28.14
CA TRP A 57 8.96 31.87 -27.30
C TRP A 57 9.26 33.28 -26.85
N HIS A 58 8.22 34.12 -26.71
CA HIS A 58 8.31 35.46 -26.15
C HIS A 58 8.64 35.38 -24.65
N VAL A 59 9.28 36.41 -24.11
CA VAL A 59 9.72 36.46 -22.70
C VAL A 59 8.60 36.11 -21.71
N PHE A 60 7.39 36.59 -21.95
CA PHE A 60 6.25 36.28 -21.10
C PHE A 60 5.92 34.79 -21.08
N SER A 61 5.94 34.11 -22.23
CA SER A 61 5.73 32.66 -22.33
C SER A 61 6.83 31.87 -21.60
N TRP A 62 8.09 32.36 -21.67
CA TRP A 62 9.21 31.77 -20.95
C TRP A 62 8.96 31.70 -19.44
N ILE A 63 8.54 32.83 -18.84
CA ILE A 63 8.25 32.90 -17.39
C ILE A 63 7.13 31.93 -17.03
N LEU A 64 6.02 31.94 -17.77
CA LEU A 64 4.85 31.09 -17.50
C LEU A 64 5.20 29.59 -17.57
N PHE A 65 5.89 29.17 -18.64
CA PHE A 65 6.23 27.78 -18.84
C PHE A 65 7.33 27.30 -17.88
N MET A 66 8.23 28.17 -17.44
CA MET A 66 9.22 27.83 -16.40
C MET A 66 8.54 27.57 -15.04
N ILE A 67 7.56 28.38 -14.66
CA ILE A 67 6.76 28.13 -13.46
C ILE A 67 6.04 26.78 -13.57
N LEU A 68 5.42 26.51 -14.73
CA LEU A 68 4.74 25.25 -14.99
C LEU A 68 5.71 24.05 -14.92
N ALA A 69 6.90 24.17 -15.50
CA ALA A 69 7.92 23.13 -15.48
C ALA A 69 8.36 22.77 -14.05
N VAL A 70 8.56 23.79 -13.20
CA VAL A 70 8.90 23.57 -11.78
C VAL A 70 7.75 22.86 -11.04
N MET A 71 6.50 23.28 -11.25
CA MET A 71 5.35 22.63 -10.63
C MET A 71 5.22 21.16 -11.06
N LEU A 72 5.40 20.86 -12.34
CA LEU A 72 5.40 19.48 -12.86
C LEU A 72 6.57 18.67 -12.30
N GLY A 73 7.76 19.29 -12.17
CA GLY A 73 8.92 18.66 -11.57
C GLY A 73 8.68 18.23 -10.12
N VAL A 74 8.09 19.11 -9.31
CA VAL A 74 7.71 18.79 -7.93
C VAL A 74 6.67 17.66 -7.89
N LEU A 75 5.67 17.70 -8.76
CA LEU A 75 4.63 16.67 -8.83
C LEU A 75 5.21 15.30 -9.20
N PHE A 76 6.07 15.23 -10.21
CA PHE A 76 6.70 13.97 -10.60
C PHE A 76 7.68 13.45 -9.54
N ALA A 77 8.45 14.34 -8.90
CA ALA A 77 9.37 13.98 -7.83
C ALA A 77 8.62 13.42 -6.61
N THR A 78 7.50 14.04 -6.22
CA THR A 78 6.67 13.53 -5.11
C THR A 78 6.00 12.21 -5.45
N MET A 79 5.52 12.03 -6.68
CA MET A 79 4.95 10.76 -7.15
C MET A 79 5.99 9.63 -7.13
N MET A 80 7.21 9.91 -7.58
CA MET A 80 8.32 8.95 -7.55
C MET A 80 8.73 8.60 -6.12
N LEU A 81 8.83 9.61 -5.24
CA LEU A 81 9.12 9.42 -3.82
C LEU A 81 8.08 8.52 -3.16
N THR A 82 6.79 8.78 -3.38
CA THR A 82 5.69 7.99 -2.81
C THR A 82 5.78 6.53 -3.24
N LYS A 83 5.92 6.26 -4.54
CA LYS A 83 6.06 4.88 -5.05
C LYS A 83 7.26 4.12 -4.45
N ARG A 84 8.37 4.82 -4.23
CA ARG A 84 9.56 4.23 -3.59
C ARG A 84 9.39 4.06 -2.10
N ALA A 85 8.79 5.03 -1.41
CA ALA A 85 8.49 4.96 0.01
C ALA A 85 7.54 3.81 0.34
N ASP A 86 6.50 3.60 -0.47
CA ASP A 86 5.58 2.48 -0.34
C ASP A 86 6.32 1.14 -0.47
N LYS A 87 7.19 1.01 -1.50
CA LYS A 87 7.99 -0.21 -1.68
C LYS A 87 8.87 -0.53 -0.47
N VAL A 88 9.54 0.47 0.09
CA VAL A 88 10.38 0.33 1.29
C VAL A 88 9.51 0.05 2.52
N GLY A 89 8.38 0.73 2.65
CA GLY A 89 7.42 0.55 3.72
C GLY A 89 6.91 -0.89 3.79
N TYR A 90 6.43 -1.41 2.66
CA TYR A 90 5.94 -2.80 2.58
C TYR A 90 7.05 -3.82 2.85
N ALA A 91 8.26 -3.62 2.31
CA ALA A 91 9.39 -4.51 2.57
C ALA A 91 9.79 -4.58 4.05
N LYS A 92 9.64 -3.49 4.81
CA LYS A 92 9.94 -3.47 6.26
C LYS A 92 8.87 -4.11 7.13
N ILE A 93 7.63 -4.12 6.65
CA ILE A 93 6.50 -4.71 7.37
C ILE A 93 6.37 -6.19 6.99
N GLU A 94 6.78 -6.55 5.78
CA GLU A 94 6.73 -7.93 5.28
C GLU A 94 7.47 -8.88 6.23
N GLY A 95 6.80 -9.95 6.65
CA GLY A 95 7.33 -10.92 7.63
C GLY A 95 7.05 -10.58 9.10
N ARG A 96 6.42 -9.43 9.42
CA ARG A 96 5.94 -9.17 10.78
C ARG A 96 4.54 -9.74 10.95
N PRO A 97 4.25 -10.45 12.06
CA PRO A 97 2.91 -10.95 12.33
C PRO A 97 1.89 -9.80 12.36
N GLY A 98 0.78 -9.95 11.64
CA GLY A 98 -0.26 -8.93 11.55
C GLY A 98 -0.02 -7.84 10.50
N ALA A 99 1.04 -7.95 9.70
CA ALA A 99 1.34 -6.98 8.64
C ALA A 99 0.20 -6.91 7.60
N ALA A 100 -0.27 -8.05 7.15
CA ALA A 100 -1.32 -8.10 6.13
C ALA A 100 -2.64 -7.49 6.61
N VAL A 101 -3.08 -7.80 7.83
CA VAL A 101 -4.32 -7.23 8.34
C VAL A 101 -4.22 -5.74 8.63
N SER A 102 -3.04 -5.25 9.05
CA SER A 102 -2.85 -3.81 9.28
C SER A 102 -2.94 -3.01 7.97
N VAL A 103 -2.49 -3.58 6.88
CA VAL A 103 -2.59 -2.98 5.54
C VAL A 103 -4.01 -3.10 4.99
N LEU A 104 -4.63 -4.29 5.05
CA LEU A 104 -5.98 -4.55 4.55
C LEU A 104 -7.07 -3.86 5.38
N GLY A 105 -6.88 -3.73 6.69
CA GLY A 105 -7.80 -3.02 7.57
C GLY A 105 -7.93 -1.52 7.27
N ASN A 106 -6.93 -0.94 6.60
CA ASN A 106 -7.00 0.44 6.12
C ASN A 106 -7.76 0.60 4.78
N ILE A 107 -8.08 -0.50 4.10
CA ILE A 107 -8.83 -0.52 2.81
C ILE A 107 -10.34 -0.66 3.04
N SER A 108 -10.88 -0.12 4.10
CA SER A 108 -12.33 -0.15 4.36
C SER A 108 -13.18 0.58 3.30
N LYS A 109 -12.55 1.18 2.26
CA LYS A 109 -13.22 1.90 1.18
C LYS A 109 -14.04 1.03 0.21
N ALA A 110 -13.76 -0.27 0.11
CA ALA A 110 -14.38 -1.16 -0.87
C ALA A 110 -15.42 -2.12 -0.27
N GLY A 111 -16.01 -1.79 0.88
CA GLY A 111 -16.98 -2.67 1.54
C GLY A 111 -16.37 -3.94 2.14
N PHE A 112 -15.05 -3.98 2.28
CA PHE A 112 -14.35 -5.01 3.03
C PHE A 112 -14.23 -4.60 4.49
N ASN A 113 -14.51 -5.54 5.39
CA ASN A 113 -14.28 -5.38 6.82
C ASN A 113 -13.34 -6.47 7.31
N PHE A 114 -12.11 -6.07 7.69
CA PHE A 114 -11.11 -6.96 8.28
C PHE A 114 -10.89 -6.57 9.74
N PRO A 115 -11.45 -7.33 10.71
CA PRO A 115 -11.13 -7.15 12.12
C PRO A 115 -9.64 -7.31 12.38
N GLN A 116 -9.10 -6.49 13.28
CA GLN A 116 -7.69 -6.55 13.67
C GLN A 116 -7.36 -7.82 14.49
N GLU A 117 -8.38 -8.44 15.08
CA GLU A 117 -8.22 -9.65 15.89
C GLU A 117 -8.16 -10.90 14.99
N PRO A 118 -7.15 -11.76 15.14
CA PRO A 118 -7.05 -13.00 14.40
C PRO A 118 -8.10 -14.00 14.88
N VAL A 119 -8.72 -14.74 13.96
CA VAL A 119 -9.63 -15.85 14.30
C VAL A 119 -8.89 -17.12 14.71
N TRP A 120 -7.61 -17.18 14.43
CA TRP A 120 -6.71 -18.23 14.87
C TRP A 120 -5.27 -17.70 14.91
N ILE A 121 -4.52 -18.08 15.94
CA ILE A 121 -3.10 -17.80 16.09
C ILE A 121 -2.39 -19.00 16.69
N ASP A 122 -1.22 -19.34 16.18
CA ASP A 122 -0.32 -20.30 16.79
C ASP A 122 0.61 -19.59 17.78
N PRO A 123 0.55 -19.91 19.08
CA PRO A 123 1.37 -19.24 20.09
C PRO A 123 2.88 -19.45 19.91
N LYS A 124 3.31 -20.56 19.29
CA LYS A 124 4.71 -20.91 19.09
C LYS A 124 5.30 -20.27 17.85
N THR A 125 4.63 -20.42 16.71
CA THR A 125 5.14 -20.01 15.40
C THR A 125 4.69 -18.61 14.99
N LYS A 126 3.69 -18.04 15.70
CA LYS A 126 3.06 -16.76 15.39
C LYS A 126 2.33 -16.74 14.04
N ASP A 127 2.10 -17.93 13.46
CA ASP A 127 1.22 -18.04 12.30
C ASP A 127 -0.19 -17.60 12.71
N ALA A 128 -0.87 -16.83 11.86
CA ALA A 128 -2.16 -16.29 12.21
C ALA A 128 -3.13 -16.30 11.02
N ILE A 129 -4.42 -16.38 11.31
CA ILE A 129 -5.49 -16.29 10.30
C ILE A 129 -6.46 -15.21 10.73
N TRP A 130 -6.79 -14.32 9.81
CA TRP A 130 -7.84 -13.32 9.94
C TRP A 130 -9.00 -13.66 9.03
N ARG A 131 -10.17 -13.24 9.44
CA ARG A 131 -11.39 -13.40 8.65
C ARG A 131 -11.97 -12.03 8.35
N GLY A 132 -12.02 -11.69 7.07
CA GLY A 132 -12.71 -10.51 6.58
C GLY A 132 -14.03 -10.87 5.93
N THR A 133 -14.91 -9.89 5.84
CA THR A 133 -16.18 -9.96 5.11
C THR A 133 -16.22 -8.89 4.04
N GLY A 134 -16.76 -9.23 2.89
CA GLY A 134 -16.95 -8.31 1.78
C GLY A 134 -18.27 -8.58 1.06
N TYR A 135 -18.62 -7.76 0.09
CA TYR A 135 -19.84 -7.95 -0.70
C TYR A 135 -19.91 -9.29 -1.43
N ASN A 136 -18.74 -9.83 -1.81
CA ASN A 136 -18.65 -11.04 -2.63
C ASN A 136 -18.51 -12.32 -1.79
N GLY A 137 -18.37 -12.21 -0.47
CA GLY A 137 -18.19 -13.38 0.39
C GLY A 137 -17.29 -13.16 1.59
N ILE A 138 -16.76 -14.26 2.10
CA ILE A 138 -15.88 -14.28 3.27
C ILE A 138 -14.45 -14.48 2.80
N TYR A 139 -13.53 -13.71 3.35
CA TYR A 139 -12.11 -13.77 3.04
C TYR A 139 -11.32 -14.29 4.23
N LEU A 140 -10.56 -15.35 4.01
CA LEU A 140 -9.61 -15.89 4.98
C LEU A 140 -8.20 -15.46 4.58
N LEU A 141 -7.55 -14.70 5.42
CA LEU A 141 -6.19 -14.20 5.23
C LEU A 141 -5.25 -14.92 6.18
N GLY A 142 -4.27 -15.63 5.69
CA GLY A 142 -3.30 -16.34 6.51
C GLY A 142 -1.89 -15.85 6.32
N GLU A 143 -1.21 -15.58 7.43
CA GLU A 143 0.22 -15.26 7.50
C GLU A 143 0.99 -16.37 8.19
N GLY A 144 2.17 -16.70 7.67
CA GLY A 144 3.08 -17.67 8.24
C GLY A 144 3.48 -18.78 7.26
N ASP A 145 3.83 -19.96 7.78
CA ASP A 145 4.20 -21.10 6.93
C ASP A 145 2.99 -21.65 6.15
N TYR A 146 3.14 -21.77 4.84
CA TYR A 146 2.04 -22.18 3.94
C TYR A 146 1.34 -23.47 4.38
N ASN A 147 2.10 -24.52 4.74
CA ASN A 147 1.51 -25.82 5.04
C ASN A 147 0.76 -25.83 6.38
N ARG A 148 1.27 -25.09 7.38
CA ARG A 148 0.60 -24.96 8.68
C ARG A 148 -0.66 -24.12 8.57
N VAL A 149 -0.55 -22.97 7.92
CA VAL A 149 -1.65 -22.03 7.68
C VAL A 149 -2.75 -22.69 6.84
N LYS A 150 -2.40 -23.43 5.79
CA LYS A 150 -3.36 -24.18 4.95
C LYS A 150 -4.23 -25.12 5.79
N ARG A 151 -3.60 -25.96 6.64
CA ARG A 151 -4.35 -26.88 7.52
C ARG A 151 -5.26 -26.16 8.50
N ALA A 152 -4.83 -25.02 9.00
CA ALA A 152 -5.64 -24.21 9.89
C ALA A 152 -6.80 -23.51 9.14
N MET A 153 -6.56 -23.05 7.91
CA MET A 153 -7.59 -22.48 7.04
C MET A 153 -8.66 -23.51 6.66
N ASP A 154 -8.28 -24.74 6.35
CA ASP A 154 -9.24 -25.81 6.05
C ASP A 154 -10.22 -25.98 7.21
N ARG A 155 -9.74 -25.97 8.45
CA ARG A 155 -10.58 -26.03 9.64
C ARG A 155 -11.49 -24.82 9.82
N GLN A 156 -10.98 -23.62 9.53
CA GLN A 156 -11.78 -22.40 9.62
C GLN A 156 -12.86 -22.34 8.54
N GLU A 157 -12.55 -22.76 7.32
CA GLU A 157 -13.54 -22.85 6.25
C GLU A 157 -14.64 -23.86 6.56
N GLN A 158 -14.30 -25.04 7.10
CA GLN A 158 -15.29 -26.01 7.52
C GLN A 158 -16.22 -25.45 8.60
N ARG A 159 -15.70 -24.68 9.56
CA ARG A 159 -16.52 -23.99 10.57
C ARG A 159 -17.45 -22.96 9.93
N ILE A 160 -16.95 -22.17 8.98
CA ILE A 160 -17.77 -21.19 8.27
C ILE A 160 -18.87 -21.89 7.51
N LYS A 161 -18.56 -22.92 6.72
CA LYS A 161 -19.55 -23.71 5.97
C LYS A 161 -20.59 -24.36 6.86
N GLY A 162 -20.21 -24.80 8.06
CA GLY A 162 -21.14 -25.33 9.05
C GLY A 162 -22.15 -24.32 9.59
N VAL A 163 -21.71 -23.06 9.77
CA VAL A 163 -22.56 -21.95 10.23
C VAL A 163 -23.42 -21.39 9.10
N THR A 164 -22.90 -21.39 7.88
CA THR A 164 -23.56 -20.85 6.68
C THR A 164 -24.27 -21.96 5.90
N ALA A 165 -24.60 -23.10 6.54
CA ALA A 165 -25.30 -24.20 5.91
C ALA A 165 -26.65 -23.71 5.33
N GLY A 166 -26.83 -23.87 4.01
CA GLY A 166 -28.00 -23.37 3.29
C GLY A 166 -27.83 -22.03 2.58
N SER A 167 -26.66 -21.38 2.70
CA SER A 167 -26.29 -20.22 1.89
C SER A 167 -25.05 -20.51 1.06
N GLU A 168 -25.06 -20.14 -0.22
CA GLU A 168 -23.93 -20.32 -1.13
C GLU A 168 -22.91 -19.17 -1.02
N ILE A 169 -22.50 -18.82 0.20
CA ILE A 169 -21.53 -17.75 0.42
C ILE A 169 -20.13 -18.26 0.07
N PRO A 170 -19.45 -17.68 -0.94
CA PRO A 170 -18.10 -18.11 -1.31
C PRO A 170 -17.08 -17.74 -0.23
N VAL A 171 -16.12 -18.63 -0.01
CA VAL A 171 -14.99 -18.39 0.91
C VAL A 171 -13.71 -18.32 0.10
N TYR A 172 -13.07 -17.16 0.10
CA TYR A 172 -11.81 -16.88 -0.59
C TYR A 172 -10.64 -17.03 0.37
N ARG A 173 -9.57 -17.69 -0.09
CA ARG A 173 -8.37 -17.93 0.70
C ARG A 173 -7.21 -17.13 0.14
N MET A 174 -6.52 -16.40 1.01
CA MET A 174 -5.32 -15.63 0.66
C MET A 174 -4.18 -16.03 1.60
N TYR A 175 -3.06 -16.44 1.03
CA TYR A 175 -1.85 -16.80 1.77
C TYR A 175 -0.82 -15.70 1.59
N VAL A 176 -0.47 -15.01 2.65
CA VAL A 176 0.49 -13.90 2.63
C VAL A 176 1.85 -14.35 3.15
N GLY A 177 2.88 -14.08 2.36
CA GLY A 177 4.24 -14.43 2.72
C GLY A 177 5.20 -14.36 1.54
N THR A 178 6.41 -14.84 1.76
CA THR A 178 7.50 -14.85 0.75
C THR A 178 7.71 -16.21 0.08
N GLY A 179 6.91 -17.22 0.43
CA GLY A 179 7.02 -18.60 -0.11
C GLY A 179 6.45 -18.73 -1.51
N ALA A 180 6.76 -19.87 -2.17
CA ALA A 180 6.39 -20.15 -3.56
C ALA A 180 4.87 -20.13 -3.84
N ASN A 181 4.04 -20.46 -2.85
CA ASN A 181 2.57 -20.49 -2.97
C ASN A 181 1.91 -19.38 -2.12
N GLN A 182 2.63 -18.30 -1.91
CA GLN A 182 2.18 -17.17 -1.10
C GLN A 182 2.23 -15.89 -1.91
N THR A 183 1.26 -15.02 -1.70
CA THR A 183 1.19 -13.70 -2.33
C THR A 183 1.95 -12.70 -1.46
N ARG A 184 2.81 -11.90 -2.06
CA ARG A 184 3.49 -10.83 -1.34
C ARG A 184 2.49 -9.79 -0.85
N LEU A 185 2.81 -9.16 0.27
CA LEU A 185 1.94 -8.17 0.90
C LEU A 185 1.47 -7.05 -0.05
N LYS A 186 2.36 -6.56 -0.93
CA LYS A 186 2.03 -5.53 -1.93
C LYS A 186 1.02 -6.01 -2.98
N ASP A 187 1.06 -7.32 -3.35
CA ASP A 187 0.23 -7.88 -4.41
C ASP A 187 -1.16 -8.26 -3.88
N CYS A 188 -1.30 -8.46 -2.56
CA CYS A 188 -2.60 -8.62 -1.90
C CYS A 188 -3.51 -7.40 -2.09
N LEU A 189 -2.94 -6.21 -2.13
CA LEU A 189 -3.66 -4.95 -2.36
C LEU A 189 -4.27 -4.89 -3.77
N LEU A 190 -3.51 -5.34 -4.78
CA LEU A 190 -3.98 -5.39 -6.17
C LEU A 190 -5.12 -6.40 -6.32
N TYR A 191 -5.00 -7.57 -5.70
CA TYR A 191 -6.03 -8.61 -5.76
C TYR A 191 -7.37 -8.18 -5.16
N THR A 192 -7.34 -7.39 -4.07
CA THR A 192 -8.57 -6.84 -3.46
C THR A 192 -9.16 -5.69 -4.30
N SER A 193 -8.32 -4.92 -5.00
CA SER A 193 -8.77 -3.85 -5.91
C SER A 193 -9.43 -4.42 -7.16
N ASP A 194 -8.82 -5.40 -7.81
CA ASP A 194 -9.37 -6.03 -9.02
C ASP A 194 -10.69 -6.76 -8.75
N ALA A 195 -10.81 -7.45 -7.60
CA ALA A 195 -12.05 -8.09 -7.18
C ALA A 195 -13.19 -7.08 -6.89
N ALA A 196 -12.87 -5.80 -6.67
CA ALA A 196 -13.85 -4.73 -6.52
C ALA A 196 -14.25 -4.11 -7.88
N ASP A 197 -13.32 -4.07 -8.85
CA ASP A 197 -13.54 -3.48 -10.19
C ASP A 197 -14.34 -4.39 -11.13
N ASP A 198 -14.25 -5.71 -11.00
CA ASP A 198 -15.02 -6.67 -11.82
C ASP A 198 -16.56 -6.52 -11.71
N ARG A 199 -17.05 -5.70 -10.76
CA ARG A 199 -18.49 -5.40 -10.60
C ARG A 199 -18.98 -4.17 -11.34
N ILE A 200 -18.09 -3.35 -11.91
CA ILE A 200 -18.51 -2.12 -12.64
C ILE A 200 -18.82 -2.43 -14.11
N SER A 201 -18.58 -3.66 -14.55
CA SER A 201 -18.76 -4.08 -15.96
C SER A 201 -19.98 -4.97 -16.23
N VAL A 202 -21.04 -4.94 -15.37
CA VAL A 202 -22.32 -5.62 -15.63
C VAL A 202 -23.46 -4.63 -15.61
#